data_46c4161516e1f52f72a0c2401d177f60
#
_entry.id   46c4161516e1f52f72a0c2401d177f60
#
_cell.length_a   1.000
_cell.length_b   1.000
_cell.length_c   1.000
_cell.angle_alpha   90.00
_cell.angle_beta   90.00
_cell.angle_gamma   90.00
#
_symmetry.space_group_name_H-M   'P 1'
#
loop_
_entity.id
_entity.type
_entity.pdbx_description
1 polymer ?
#
loop_
_entity_poly.entity_id
_entity_poly.type
_entity_poly.pdbx_seq_one_letter_code
_entity_poly.pdbx_strand_id
1 'polypeptide(L)'
;VLEDGSLHPTIAWARSGAMALTGHRDGPPRRAPGPLASCAEGAALALAGLAGRRWPPGLDAPALLAERAAILGLGRQGTVSPGGSCRLLRAADGWIAVNLARPDDRAALPAWLGEGDTGDPWRFATARVRDRSATELVDRARLLGLPVSAAASAASAPPAWCRVAALGRPVTRRPADVPLVIDLSALWAGPLCTHLLARAGARVVKVESLARPDGARRGPAAFFDLLNHGKASVALDLGSGRGRARLRELVAAADIVVESARPRALAQLGIDAEAQ
;
A
#
# COMPACT_ATOMS: atom_id res chain seq x y z
N VAL A 1 12.62 9.29 -26.08
CA VAL A 1 13.72 8.52 -25.50
C VAL A 1 14.76 9.53 -25.04
N LEU A 2 15.31 9.36 -23.86
CA LEU A 2 16.41 10.17 -23.33
C LEU A 2 17.74 9.68 -23.93
N GLU A 3 18.83 10.43 -23.71
CA GLU A 3 20.16 10.08 -24.24
C GLU A 3 20.68 8.71 -23.77
N ASP A 4 20.27 8.26 -22.58
CA ASP A 4 20.58 6.95 -21.99
C ASP A 4 19.68 5.80 -22.47
N GLY A 5 18.80 6.06 -23.45
CA GLY A 5 17.82 5.08 -23.95
C GLY A 5 16.55 4.93 -23.09
N SER A 6 16.45 5.60 -21.94
CA SER A 6 15.26 5.55 -21.11
C SER A 6 14.10 6.38 -21.65
N LEU A 7 12.87 6.09 -21.24
CA LEU A 7 11.71 6.89 -21.60
C LEU A 7 11.63 8.13 -20.72
N HIS A 8 11.29 9.26 -21.34
CA HIS A 8 10.93 10.44 -20.55
C HIS A 8 9.84 10.09 -19.53
N PRO A 9 9.91 10.54 -18.26
CA PRO A 9 9.00 10.13 -17.18
C PRO A 9 7.51 10.31 -17.53
N THR A 10 7.15 11.33 -18.27
CA THR A 10 5.76 11.55 -18.74
C THR A 10 5.30 10.47 -19.71
N ILE A 11 6.18 10.01 -20.60
CA ILE A 11 5.87 8.93 -21.56
C ILE A 11 5.78 7.60 -20.81
N ALA A 12 6.70 7.33 -19.90
CA ALA A 12 6.64 6.15 -19.03
C ALA A 12 5.33 6.11 -18.24
N TRP A 13 4.91 7.25 -17.68
CA TRP A 13 3.62 7.39 -16.98
C TRP A 13 2.41 7.11 -17.89
N ALA A 14 2.42 7.63 -19.11
CA ALA A 14 1.35 7.37 -20.08
C ALA A 14 1.26 5.88 -20.45
N ARG A 15 2.41 5.24 -20.72
CA ARG A 15 2.49 3.83 -21.09
C ARG A 15 2.09 2.89 -19.95
N SER A 16 2.30 3.26 -18.70
CA SER A 16 1.95 2.44 -17.52
C SER A 16 0.44 2.24 -17.37
N GLY A 17 -0.40 2.96 -18.09
CA GLY A 17 -1.86 2.98 -17.90
C GLY A 17 -2.30 3.84 -16.70
N ALA A 18 -1.41 4.21 -15.79
CA ALA A 18 -1.76 4.98 -14.59
C ALA A 18 -2.22 6.42 -14.91
N MET A 19 -1.89 6.95 -16.08
CA MET A 19 -2.40 8.24 -16.56
C MET A 19 -3.94 8.23 -16.72
N ALA A 20 -4.56 7.08 -16.93
CA ALA A 20 -6.01 6.95 -16.92
C ALA A 20 -6.65 7.21 -15.55
N LEU A 21 -5.88 7.21 -14.47
CA LEU A 21 -6.33 7.40 -13.10
C LEU A 21 -6.17 8.84 -12.59
N THR A 22 -5.47 9.70 -13.33
CA THR A 22 -5.10 11.05 -12.91
C THR A 22 -5.73 12.12 -13.79
N GLY A 23 -6.33 13.14 -13.16
CA GLY A 23 -7.04 14.22 -13.82
C GLY A 23 -8.54 14.21 -13.54
N HIS A 24 -9.26 15.17 -14.09
CA HIS A 24 -10.72 15.24 -14.01
C HIS A 24 -11.37 14.21 -14.94
N ARG A 25 -12.58 13.76 -14.58
CA ARG A 25 -13.32 12.74 -15.33
C ARG A 25 -13.46 13.09 -16.81
N ASP A 26 -13.92 14.29 -17.07
CA ASP A 26 -14.22 14.82 -18.42
C ASP A 26 -13.12 15.75 -18.94
N GLY A 27 -11.96 15.79 -18.26
CA GLY A 27 -10.83 16.62 -18.62
C GLY A 27 -9.63 15.83 -19.12
N PRO A 28 -8.55 16.53 -19.52
CA PRO A 28 -7.33 15.87 -19.93
C PRO A 28 -6.70 15.10 -18.78
N PRO A 29 -6.02 13.98 -19.07
CA PRO A 29 -5.25 13.26 -18.07
C PRO A 29 -4.09 14.13 -17.54
N ARG A 30 -3.67 13.87 -16.31
CA ARG A 30 -2.53 14.57 -15.70
C ARG A 30 -1.36 13.62 -15.51
N ARG A 31 -0.16 14.16 -15.64
CA ARG A 31 1.05 13.43 -15.27
C ARG A 31 1.17 13.32 -13.75
N ALA A 32 1.87 12.30 -13.28
CA ALA A 32 2.28 12.24 -11.87
C ALA A 32 3.23 13.39 -11.52
N PRO A 33 3.23 13.88 -10.28
CA PRO A 33 4.15 14.93 -9.84
C PRO A 33 5.62 14.47 -9.79
N GLY A 34 5.87 13.17 -9.86
CA GLY A 34 7.20 12.56 -9.86
C GLY A 34 7.32 11.40 -10.85
N PRO A 35 8.51 10.83 -11.04
CA PRO A 35 8.79 9.78 -12.02
C PRO A 35 8.36 8.37 -11.54
N LEU A 36 7.12 8.21 -11.07
CA LEU A 36 6.64 6.97 -10.44
C LEU A 36 6.81 5.73 -11.32
N ALA A 37 6.51 5.85 -12.62
CA ALA A 37 6.65 4.73 -13.56
C ALA A 37 8.13 4.33 -13.74
N SER A 38 9.03 5.32 -13.85
CA SER A 38 10.48 5.06 -13.92
C SER A 38 11.02 4.47 -12.61
N CYS A 39 10.49 4.89 -11.46
CA CYS A 39 10.85 4.29 -10.17
C CYS A 39 10.41 2.83 -10.08
N ALA A 40 9.21 2.48 -10.58
CA ALA A 40 8.74 1.10 -10.63
C ALA A 40 9.64 0.23 -11.53
N GLU A 41 10.04 0.74 -12.68
CA GLU A 41 10.97 0.08 -13.58
C GLU A 41 12.35 -0.11 -12.94
N GLY A 42 12.91 0.94 -12.32
CA GLY A 42 14.17 0.87 -11.59
C GLY A 42 14.16 -0.15 -10.45
N ALA A 43 13.07 -0.23 -9.68
CA ALA A 43 12.91 -1.22 -8.63
C ALA A 43 12.87 -2.66 -9.19
N ALA A 44 12.19 -2.87 -10.32
CA ALA A 44 12.15 -4.18 -10.97
C ALA A 44 13.51 -4.57 -11.54
N LEU A 45 14.24 -3.64 -12.14
CA LEU A 45 15.61 -3.87 -12.63
C LEU A 45 16.57 -4.22 -11.49
N ALA A 46 16.46 -3.53 -10.34
CA ALA A 46 17.26 -3.85 -9.16
C ALA A 46 16.95 -5.26 -8.64
N LEU A 47 15.68 -5.63 -8.57
CA LEU A 47 15.27 -6.98 -8.16
C LEU A 47 15.74 -8.03 -9.17
N ALA A 48 15.63 -7.74 -10.47
CA ALA A 48 16.13 -8.62 -11.53
C ALA A 48 17.64 -8.87 -11.41
N GLY A 49 18.42 -7.81 -11.13
CA GLY A 49 19.87 -7.92 -10.89
C GLY A 49 20.20 -8.82 -9.70
N LEU A 50 19.43 -8.71 -8.61
CA LEU A 50 19.59 -9.56 -7.42
C LEU A 50 19.14 -11.01 -7.66
N ALA A 51 18.08 -11.22 -8.44
CA ALA A 51 17.54 -12.54 -8.76
C ALA A 51 18.37 -13.29 -9.84
N GLY A 52 19.11 -12.55 -10.66
CA GLY A 52 19.90 -13.11 -11.76
C GLY A 52 19.03 -13.89 -12.75
N ARG A 53 19.45 -15.11 -13.12
CA ARG A 53 18.72 -15.96 -14.07
C ARG A 53 17.33 -16.40 -13.61
N ARG A 54 16.98 -16.23 -12.34
CA ARG A 54 15.66 -16.60 -11.79
C ARG A 54 14.57 -15.56 -12.12
N TRP A 55 14.96 -14.38 -12.60
CA TRP A 55 13.99 -13.34 -12.96
C TRP A 55 13.26 -13.70 -14.27
N PRO A 56 11.92 -13.76 -14.27
CA PRO A 56 11.15 -14.05 -15.47
C PRO A 56 11.25 -12.86 -16.46
N PRO A 57 11.48 -13.10 -17.75
CA PRO A 57 11.49 -12.04 -18.74
C PRO A 57 10.09 -11.44 -18.94
N GLY A 58 10.02 -10.18 -19.39
CA GLY A 58 8.79 -9.56 -19.87
C GLY A 58 7.88 -8.97 -18.78
N LEU A 59 8.36 -8.72 -17.56
CA LEU A 59 7.60 -7.93 -16.58
C LEU A 59 7.58 -6.47 -17.00
N ASP A 60 6.39 -5.92 -17.29
CA ASP A 60 6.16 -4.48 -17.44
C ASP A 60 5.89 -3.87 -16.05
N ALA A 61 6.96 -3.49 -15.35
CA ALA A 61 6.85 -2.96 -13.99
C ALA A 61 6.05 -1.64 -13.89
N PRO A 62 6.15 -0.70 -14.82
CA PRO A 62 5.25 0.44 -14.88
C PRO A 62 3.77 0.07 -14.93
N ALA A 63 3.37 -0.98 -15.65
CA ALA A 63 1.97 -1.42 -15.74
C ALA A 63 1.40 -1.90 -14.40
N LEU A 64 2.24 -2.39 -13.48
CA LEU A 64 1.81 -2.78 -12.12
C LEU A 64 1.11 -1.65 -11.36
N LEU A 65 1.41 -0.39 -11.69
CA LEU A 65 0.77 0.79 -11.09
C LEU A 65 -0.71 0.92 -11.44
N ALA A 66 -1.15 0.34 -12.55
CA ALA A 66 -2.51 0.47 -13.07
C ALA A 66 -3.31 -0.85 -13.07
N GLU A 67 -2.69 -2.01 -12.90
CA GLU A 67 -3.34 -3.33 -13.00
C GLU A 67 -4.58 -3.45 -12.11
N ARG A 68 -4.49 -3.04 -10.85
CA ARG A 68 -5.63 -3.05 -9.94
C ARG A 68 -6.81 -2.24 -10.48
N ALA A 69 -6.53 -1.06 -11.00
CA ALA A 69 -7.56 -0.19 -11.54
C ALA A 69 -8.16 -0.75 -12.82
N ALA A 70 -7.36 -1.39 -13.67
CA ALA A 70 -7.83 -2.07 -14.87
C ALA A 70 -8.79 -3.21 -14.52
N ILE A 71 -8.44 -4.08 -13.57
CA ILE A 71 -9.30 -5.18 -13.08
C ILE A 71 -10.62 -4.65 -12.51
N LEU A 72 -10.59 -3.50 -11.84
CA LEU A 72 -11.76 -2.91 -11.18
C LEU A 72 -12.55 -1.96 -12.10
N GLY A 73 -12.12 -1.73 -13.34
CA GLY A 73 -12.74 -0.78 -14.25
C GLY A 73 -12.71 0.67 -13.75
N LEU A 74 -11.66 1.04 -12.99
CA LEU A 74 -11.57 2.35 -12.37
C LEU A 74 -10.93 3.37 -13.31
N GLY A 75 -11.43 4.61 -13.25
CA GLY A 75 -10.90 5.74 -14.02
C GLY A 75 -10.76 6.99 -13.15
N ARG A 76 -10.21 8.04 -13.74
CA ARG A 76 -9.97 9.33 -13.07
C ARG A 76 -11.28 10.02 -12.64
N GLN A 77 -11.25 10.64 -11.45
CA GLN A 77 -12.41 11.26 -10.81
C GLN A 77 -12.10 12.66 -10.23
N GLY A 78 -10.97 13.28 -10.64
CA GLY A 78 -10.56 14.60 -10.16
C GLY A 78 -10.13 14.60 -8.70
N THR A 79 -10.91 15.26 -7.84
CA THR A 79 -10.66 15.34 -6.40
C THR A 79 -11.14 14.11 -5.61
N VAL A 80 -11.72 13.14 -6.29
CA VAL A 80 -12.15 11.87 -5.71
C VAL A 80 -11.21 10.78 -6.18
N SER A 81 -10.79 9.89 -5.30
CA SER A 81 -10.00 8.72 -5.70
C SER A 81 -10.80 7.82 -6.65
N PRO A 82 -10.17 7.12 -7.58
CA PRO A 82 -10.88 6.24 -8.52
C PRO A 82 -11.85 5.25 -7.86
N GLY A 83 -11.52 4.75 -6.65
CA GLY A 83 -12.39 3.88 -5.85
C GLY A 83 -13.42 4.62 -4.97
N GLY A 84 -13.47 5.94 -4.99
CA GLY A 84 -14.50 6.76 -4.32
C GLY A 84 -14.31 6.97 -2.82
N SER A 85 -13.45 6.20 -2.16
CA SER A 85 -13.31 6.20 -0.70
C SER A 85 -12.47 7.36 -0.15
N CYS A 86 -11.64 7.99 -0.97
CA CYS A 86 -10.83 9.14 -0.58
C CYS A 86 -11.23 10.37 -1.39
N ARG A 87 -11.36 11.52 -0.72
CA ARG A 87 -11.66 12.80 -1.38
C ARG A 87 -10.74 13.90 -0.88
N LEU A 88 -10.37 14.80 -1.78
CA LEU A 88 -9.78 16.07 -1.42
C LEU A 88 -10.90 17.04 -1.06
N LEU A 89 -10.87 17.57 0.16
CA LEU A 89 -11.81 18.57 0.65
C LEU A 89 -11.09 19.90 0.88
N ARG A 90 -11.75 20.99 0.52
CA ARG A 90 -11.25 22.34 0.77
C ARG A 90 -11.49 22.73 2.21
N ALA A 91 -10.42 23.00 2.95
CA ALA A 91 -10.42 23.63 4.27
C ALA A 91 -10.24 25.17 4.12
N ALA A 92 -10.33 25.91 5.22
CA ALA A 92 -10.20 27.37 5.20
C ALA A 92 -8.86 27.85 4.63
N ASP A 93 -7.79 27.16 4.95
CA ASP A 93 -6.39 27.52 4.65
C ASP A 93 -5.67 26.55 3.70
N GLY A 94 -6.38 25.55 3.14
CA GLY A 94 -5.74 24.58 2.25
C GLY A 94 -6.65 23.46 1.80
N TRP A 95 -6.07 22.31 1.49
CA TRP A 95 -6.76 21.10 1.14
C TRP A 95 -6.38 19.98 2.08
N ILE A 96 -7.34 19.12 2.39
CA ILE A 96 -7.10 17.88 3.13
C ILE A 96 -7.58 16.69 2.31
N ALA A 97 -6.85 15.58 2.39
CA ALA A 97 -7.27 14.28 1.88
C ALA A 97 -7.96 13.51 3.01
N VAL A 98 -9.20 13.11 2.79
CA VAL A 98 -10.03 12.37 3.74
C VAL A 98 -10.38 11.02 3.15
N ASN A 99 -10.07 9.93 3.84
CA ASN A 99 -10.39 8.58 3.40
C ASN A 99 -11.39 7.91 4.36
N LEU A 100 -12.60 7.60 3.85
CA LEU A 100 -13.70 6.96 4.60
C LEU A 100 -13.96 5.54 4.06
N ALA A 101 -12.91 4.73 3.99
CA ALA A 101 -12.99 3.39 3.40
C ALA A 101 -13.70 2.37 4.28
N ARG A 102 -13.71 2.57 5.62
CA ARG A 102 -14.28 1.64 6.58
C ARG A 102 -15.58 2.19 7.17
N PRO A 103 -16.52 1.32 7.60
CA PRO A 103 -17.70 1.76 8.33
C PRO A 103 -17.35 2.61 9.57
N ASP A 104 -16.33 2.21 10.33
CA ASP A 104 -15.85 2.91 11.52
C ASP A 104 -15.35 4.34 11.21
N ASP A 105 -14.72 4.54 10.03
CA ASP A 105 -14.29 5.87 9.61
C ASP A 105 -15.49 6.82 9.44
N ARG A 106 -16.61 6.31 8.93
CA ARG A 106 -17.86 7.07 8.77
C ARG A 106 -18.55 7.31 10.10
N ALA A 107 -18.58 6.30 10.97
CA ALA A 107 -19.16 6.41 12.30
C ALA A 107 -18.42 7.43 13.19
N ALA A 108 -17.14 7.68 12.94
CA ALA A 108 -16.35 8.65 13.68
C ALA A 108 -16.54 10.11 13.23
N LEU A 109 -17.28 10.38 12.14
CA LEU A 109 -17.50 11.73 11.63
C LEU A 109 -18.09 12.72 12.66
N PRO A 110 -19.11 12.36 13.47
CA PRO A 110 -19.62 13.27 14.50
C PRO A 110 -18.58 13.62 15.56
N ALA A 111 -17.77 12.64 15.99
CA ALA A 111 -16.69 12.88 16.94
C ALA A 111 -15.59 13.79 16.37
N TRP A 112 -15.34 13.68 15.05
CA TRP A 112 -14.33 14.50 14.37
C TRP A 112 -14.84 15.93 14.09
N LEU A 113 -16.05 16.07 13.54
CA LEU A 113 -16.53 17.32 12.96
C LEU A 113 -17.65 18.00 13.78
N GLY A 114 -18.12 17.38 14.86
CA GLY A 114 -19.27 17.79 15.63
C GLY A 114 -20.55 17.11 15.20
N GLU A 115 -21.59 17.21 16.04
CA GLU A 115 -22.88 16.58 15.80
C GLU A 115 -23.59 17.15 14.57
N GLY A 116 -24.45 16.32 13.97
CA GLY A 116 -25.26 16.68 12.83
C GLY A 116 -25.76 15.47 12.04
N ASP A 117 -26.59 15.71 11.05
CA ASP A 117 -27.09 14.68 10.15
C ASP A 117 -25.94 14.12 9.25
N THR A 118 -25.58 12.87 9.46
CA THR A 118 -24.54 12.14 8.72
C THR A 118 -25.11 11.27 7.60
N GLY A 119 -26.35 11.47 7.19
CA GLY A 119 -27.00 10.63 6.17
C GLY A 119 -26.19 10.52 4.88
N ASP A 120 -25.62 11.63 4.38
CA ASP A 120 -24.53 11.62 3.39
C ASP A 120 -23.21 12.04 4.05
N PRO A 121 -22.31 11.10 4.33
CA PRO A 121 -21.06 11.37 5.03
C PRO A 121 -20.16 12.37 4.29
N TRP A 122 -20.21 12.41 2.97
CA TRP A 122 -19.39 13.34 2.18
C TRP A 122 -19.95 14.74 2.15
N ARG A 123 -21.27 14.89 2.06
CA ARG A 123 -21.96 16.18 2.18
C ARG A 123 -21.72 16.78 3.57
N PHE A 124 -21.88 15.96 4.61
CA PHE A 124 -21.60 16.36 5.98
C PHE A 124 -20.17 16.83 6.16
N ALA A 125 -19.17 16.00 5.75
CA ALA A 125 -17.76 16.34 5.89
C ALA A 125 -17.38 17.62 5.11
N THR A 126 -17.85 17.75 3.88
CA THR A 126 -17.55 18.92 3.03
C THR A 126 -18.05 20.21 3.67
N ALA A 127 -19.27 20.22 4.22
CA ALA A 127 -19.84 21.39 4.85
C ALA A 127 -19.09 21.82 6.12
N ARG A 128 -18.63 20.84 6.93
CA ARG A 128 -17.97 21.10 8.22
C ARG A 128 -16.48 21.40 8.14
N VAL A 129 -15.83 20.96 7.06
CA VAL A 129 -14.38 21.17 6.83
C VAL A 129 -14.09 22.57 6.31
N ARG A 130 -15.01 23.16 5.57
CA ARG A 130 -14.82 24.37 4.76
C ARG A 130 -14.26 25.56 5.52
N ASP A 131 -14.76 25.78 6.73
CA ASP A 131 -14.48 26.99 7.54
C ASP A 131 -13.46 26.70 8.67
N ARG A 132 -12.78 25.56 8.65
CA ARG A 132 -11.83 25.11 9.67
C ARG A 132 -10.44 24.97 9.11
N SER A 133 -9.42 25.14 9.97
CA SER A 133 -8.03 24.98 9.59
C SER A 133 -7.67 23.53 9.24
N ALA A 134 -6.91 23.34 8.17
CA ALA A 134 -6.40 22.04 7.75
C ALA A 134 -5.57 21.37 8.86
N THR A 135 -4.75 22.13 9.58
CA THR A 135 -3.93 21.61 10.69
C THR A 135 -4.82 21.09 11.83
N GLU A 136 -5.77 21.90 12.28
CA GLU A 136 -6.74 21.50 13.35
C GLU A 136 -7.51 20.24 12.98
N LEU A 137 -8.01 20.17 11.73
CA LEU A 137 -8.74 19.04 11.23
C LEU A 137 -7.89 17.76 11.21
N VAL A 138 -6.65 17.84 10.75
CA VAL A 138 -5.73 16.71 10.71
C VAL A 138 -5.35 16.24 12.10
N ASP A 139 -5.04 17.14 13.01
CA ASP A 139 -4.62 16.76 14.37
C ASP A 139 -5.76 16.09 15.13
N ARG A 140 -6.99 16.62 15.04
CA ARG A 140 -8.16 15.99 15.61
C ARG A 140 -8.48 14.62 15.00
N ALA A 141 -8.33 14.49 13.68
CA ALA A 141 -8.53 13.22 12.98
C ALA A 141 -7.52 12.15 13.43
N ARG A 142 -6.26 12.53 13.66
CA ARG A 142 -5.22 11.64 14.19
C ARG A 142 -5.57 11.08 15.56
N LEU A 143 -6.10 11.89 16.47
CA LEU A 143 -6.54 11.44 17.79
C LEU A 143 -7.63 10.37 17.70
N LEU A 144 -8.49 10.45 16.68
CA LEU A 144 -9.58 9.50 16.41
C LEU A 144 -9.16 8.31 15.54
N GLY A 145 -7.89 8.28 15.08
CA GLY A 145 -7.40 7.25 14.17
C GLY A 145 -7.99 7.30 12.76
N LEU A 146 -8.55 8.46 12.37
CA LEU A 146 -9.07 8.71 11.02
C LEU A 146 -7.94 8.96 10.03
N PRO A 147 -7.99 8.37 8.82
CA PRO A 147 -6.98 8.58 7.79
C PRO A 147 -7.23 9.91 7.06
N VAL A 148 -6.78 10.99 7.69
CA VAL A 148 -6.83 12.35 7.15
C VAL A 148 -5.43 12.94 7.13
N SER A 149 -5.08 13.64 6.06
CA SER A 149 -3.81 14.37 5.96
C SER A 149 -3.97 15.67 5.18
N ALA A 150 -3.13 16.67 5.49
CA ALA A 150 -3.05 17.87 4.68
C ALA A 150 -2.48 17.53 3.30
N ALA A 151 -3.08 18.09 2.24
CA ALA A 151 -2.54 18.08 0.90
C ALA A 151 -1.59 19.28 0.74
N ALA A 152 -0.45 19.22 1.41
CA ALA A 152 0.57 20.24 1.32
C ALA A 152 1.35 20.13 0.00
N SER A 153 1.77 21.26 -0.54
CA SER A 153 2.82 21.28 -1.57
C SER A 153 4.11 20.77 -0.94
N ALA A 154 4.84 19.91 -1.62
CA ALA A 154 6.11 19.39 -1.15
C ALA A 154 7.15 20.54 -1.10
N ALA A 155 7.20 21.25 0.02
CA ALA A 155 8.11 22.37 0.23
C ALA A 155 9.42 21.99 0.93
N SER A 156 9.58 20.74 1.36
CA SER A 156 10.79 20.25 2.02
C SER A 156 11.34 19.02 1.30
N ALA A 157 12.64 18.81 1.41
CA ALA A 157 13.29 17.58 0.93
C ALA A 157 12.52 16.38 1.48
N PRO A 158 12.16 15.41 0.63
CA PRO A 158 11.43 14.24 1.09
C PRO A 158 12.28 13.50 2.14
N PRO A 159 11.67 12.98 3.21
CA PRO A 159 12.37 12.08 4.12
C PRO A 159 12.93 10.89 3.31
N ALA A 160 13.96 10.25 3.82
CA ALA A 160 14.52 9.05 3.19
C ALA A 160 13.37 8.07 2.86
N TRP A 161 13.31 7.62 1.60
CA TRP A 161 12.24 6.73 1.12
C TRP A 161 12.29 5.34 1.79
N CYS A 162 13.45 4.97 2.32
CA CYS A 162 13.62 3.79 3.14
C CYS A 162 14.60 4.07 4.29
N ARG A 163 14.44 3.31 5.36
CA ARG A 163 15.38 3.26 6.48
C ARG A 163 15.86 1.82 6.62
N VAL A 164 17.18 1.65 6.60
CA VAL A 164 17.83 0.37 6.81
C VAL A 164 18.46 0.38 8.21
N ALA A 165 18.14 -0.63 9.02
CA ALA A 165 18.76 -0.84 10.33
C ALA A 165 19.31 -2.26 10.41
N ALA A 166 20.52 -2.42 10.96
CA ALA A 166 21.06 -3.74 11.26
C ALA A 166 20.52 -4.17 12.63
N LEU A 167 19.84 -5.31 12.68
CA LEU A 167 19.22 -5.85 13.89
C LEU A 167 19.98 -7.06 14.48
N GLY A 168 21.10 -7.45 13.86
CA GLY A 168 21.88 -8.61 14.30
C GLY A 168 23.09 -8.84 13.44
N ARG A 169 23.75 -9.99 13.62
CA ARG A 169 24.85 -10.41 12.78
C ARG A 169 24.32 -11.00 11.47
N PRO A 170 24.93 -10.68 10.33
CA PRO A 170 24.57 -11.29 9.06
C PRO A 170 24.67 -12.82 9.16
N VAL A 171 23.63 -13.51 8.70
CA VAL A 171 23.65 -14.96 8.55
C VAL A 171 24.16 -15.27 7.14
N THR A 172 25.24 -16.06 7.06
CA THR A 172 25.74 -16.49 5.76
C THR A 172 24.82 -17.55 5.18
N ARG A 173 24.20 -17.25 4.07
CA ARG A 173 23.34 -18.16 3.34
C ARG A 173 24.12 -18.83 2.20
N ARG A 174 23.81 -20.09 1.89
CA ARG A 174 24.34 -20.73 0.69
C ARG A 174 23.62 -20.15 -0.54
N PRO A 175 24.34 -19.76 -1.61
CA PRO A 175 23.72 -19.18 -2.82
C PRO A 175 22.66 -20.08 -3.48
N ALA A 176 22.70 -21.40 -3.24
CA ALA A 176 21.75 -22.37 -3.79
C ALA A 176 20.42 -22.46 -3.01
N ASP A 177 20.37 -21.91 -1.79
CA ASP A 177 19.17 -22.01 -0.95
C ASP A 177 18.04 -21.13 -1.50
N VAL A 178 16.85 -21.71 -1.59
CA VAL A 178 15.63 -20.99 -1.97
C VAL A 178 15.15 -20.16 -0.79
N PRO A 179 15.06 -18.82 -0.90
CA PRO A 179 14.60 -17.98 0.21
C PRO A 179 13.19 -18.32 0.63
N LEU A 180 12.94 -18.42 1.95
CA LEU A 180 11.62 -18.51 2.55
C LEU A 180 11.14 -17.11 2.94
N VAL A 181 10.03 -16.69 2.35
CA VAL A 181 9.38 -15.40 2.62
C VAL A 181 8.08 -15.65 3.37
N ILE A 182 7.91 -15.02 4.53
CA ILE A 182 6.64 -14.99 5.25
C ILE A 182 5.95 -13.66 4.95
N ASP A 183 4.77 -13.75 4.33
CA ASP A 183 3.96 -12.62 3.90
C ASP A 183 2.82 -12.39 4.92
N LEU A 184 3.00 -11.43 5.81
CA LEU A 184 2.00 -10.95 6.78
C LEU A 184 1.26 -9.71 6.29
N SER A 185 1.52 -9.32 5.04
CA SER A 185 0.96 -8.10 4.46
C SER A 185 -0.45 -8.33 3.90
N ALA A 186 -1.14 -7.24 3.59
CA ALA A 186 -2.49 -7.29 3.06
C ALA A 186 -2.71 -6.23 1.98
N LEU A 187 -3.77 -6.36 1.23
CA LEU A 187 -4.28 -5.47 0.19
C LEU A 187 -3.46 -5.47 -1.09
N TRP A 188 -2.42 -4.60 -1.24
CA TRP A 188 -1.75 -4.41 -2.53
C TRP A 188 -0.22 -4.42 -2.44
N ALA A 189 0.41 -3.42 -1.83
CA ALA A 189 1.85 -3.18 -1.94
C ALA A 189 2.69 -4.35 -1.40
N GLY A 190 2.39 -4.84 -0.19
CA GLY A 190 3.09 -5.97 0.40
C GLY A 190 2.85 -7.28 -0.36
N PRO A 191 1.60 -7.66 -0.68
CA PRO A 191 1.33 -8.83 -1.50
C PRO A 191 1.97 -8.77 -2.90
N LEU A 192 2.07 -7.59 -3.53
CA LEU A 192 2.80 -7.41 -4.79
C LEU A 192 4.31 -7.62 -4.59
N CYS A 193 4.89 -7.04 -3.53
CA CYS A 193 6.31 -7.25 -3.21
C CYS A 193 6.63 -8.74 -3.07
N THR A 194 5.85 -9.47 -2.27
CA THR A 194 6.06 -10.91 -2.06
C THR A 194 5.74 -11.74 -3.30
N HIS A 195 4.82 -11.31 -4.16
CA HIS A 195 4.59 -11.90 -5.48
C HIS A 195 5.82 -11.77 -6.38
N LEU A 196 6.43 -10.59 -6.43
CA LEU A 196 7.66 -10.37 -7.20
C LEU A 196 8.83 -11.19 -6.65
N LEU A 197 8.95 -11.35 -5.33
CA LEU A 197 9.93 -12.25 -4.71
C LEU A 197 9.67 -13.73 -5.09
N ALA A 198 8.41 -14.16 -5.13
CA ALA A 198 8.05 -15.50 -5.59
C ALA A 198 8.46 -15.71 -7.07
N ARG A 199 8.22 -14.72 -7.93
CA ARG A 199 8.64 -14.76 -9.34
C ARG A 199 10.16 -14.75 -9.49
N ALA A 200 10.87 -14.16 -8.54
CA ALA A 200 12.33 -14.21 -8.44
C ALA A 200 12.85 -15.56 -7.88
N GLY A 201 11.98 -16.51 -7.60
CA GLY A 201 12.32 -17.87 -7.17
C GLY A 201 12.26 -18.10 -5.66
N ALA A 202 11.74 -17.17 -4.87
CA ALA A 202 11.53 -17.39 -3.45
C ALA A 202 10.30 -18.27 -3.19
N ARG A 203 10.31 -19.03 -2.10
CA ARG A 203 9.14 -19.73 -1.57
C ARG A 203 8.38 -18.80 -0.63
N VAL A 204 7.16 -18.46 -0.99
CA VAL A 204 6.34 -17.51 -0.22
C VAL A 204 5.21 -18.23 0.50
N VAL A 205 5.03 -17.93 1.78
CA VAL A 205 3.89 -18.37 2.58
C VAL A 205 3.12 -17.12 3.04
N LYS A 206 1.91 -16.96 2.50
CA LYS A 206 0.97 -15.92 2.96
C LYS A 206 0.31 -16.37 4.24
N VAL A 207 0.44 -15.56 5.29
CA VAL A 207 -0.17 -15.84 6.60
C VAL A 207 -1.28 -14.83 6.86
N GLU A 208 -2.46 -15.32 7.18
CA GLU A 208 -3.64 -14.50 7.48
C GLU A 208 -4.18 -14.83 8.87
N SER A 209 -4.80 -13.84 9.51
CA SER A 209 -5.58 -14.06 10.72
C SER A 209 -6.98 -14.55 10.38
N LEU A 210 -7.47 -15.58 11.06
CA LEU A 210 -8.87 -16.03 10.93
C LEU A 210 -9.87 -14.91 11.26
N ALA A 211 -9.57 -14.08 12.27
CA ALA A 211 -10.44 -12.99 12.66
C ALA A 211 -10.39 -11.79 11.70
N ARG A 212 -9.30 -11.64 10.95
CA ARG A 212 -9.08 -10.51 10.04
C ARG A 212 -8.37 -10.97 8.77
N PRO A 213 -9.07 -11.66 7.87
CA PRO A 213 -8.50 -12.06 6.58
C PRO A 213 -8.15 -10.82 5.74
N ASP A 214 -7.32 -11.03 4.71
CA ASP A 214 -6.92 -9.97 3.79
C ASP A 214 -8.16 -9.27 3.18
N GLY A 215 -8.18 -7.94 3.30
CA GLY A 215 -9.27 -7.12 2.76
C GLY A 215 -9.45 -7.24 1.24
N ALA A 216 -8.42 -7.65 0.50
CA ALA A 216 -8.50 -7.90 -0.93
C ALA A 216 -9.45 -9.06 -1.29
N ARG A 217 -9.69 -10.00 -0.36
CA ARG A 217 -10.66 -11.11 -0.54
C ARG A 217 -12.12 -10.64 -0.66
N ARG A 218 -12.42 -9.42 -0.18
CA ARG A 218 -13.76 -8.82 -0.31
C ARG A 218 -14.01 -8.14 -1.65
N GLY A 219 -12.94 -7.96 -2.44
CA GLY A 219 -13.00 -7.44 -3.80
C GLY A 219 -13.11 -8.55 -4.85
N PRO A 220 -12.92 -8.23 -6.13
CA PRO A 220 -12.86 -9.22 -7.20
C PRO A 220 -11.76 -10.25 -6.94
N ALA A 221 -12.11 -11.53 -7.05
CA ALA A 221 -11.16 -12.64 -6.86
C ALA A 221 -9.93 -12.50 -7.76
N ALA A 222 -10.11 -12.03 -9.00
CA ALA A 222 -9.03 -11.81 -9.95
C ALA A 222 -7.91 -10.90 -9.40
N PHE A 223 -8.23 -9.91 -8.58
CA PHE A 223 -7.21 -9.05 -7.97
C PHE A 223 -6.45 -9.76 -6.84
N PHE A 224 -7.15 -10.53 -6.01
CA PHE A 224 -6.50 -11.33 -4.97
C PHE A 224 -5.59 -12.39 -5.59
N ASP A 225 -6.08 -13.09 -6.62
CA ASP A 225 -5.35 -14.16 -7.31
C ASP A 225 -4.12 -13.62 -8.05
N LEU A 226 -4.22 -12.45 -8.69
CA LEU A 226 -3.08 -11.78 -9.33
C LEU A 226 -1.89 -11.63 -8.39
N LEU A 227 -2.15 -11.28 -7.13
CA LEU A 227 -1.11 -11.00 -6.15
C LEU A 227 -0.65 -12.23 -5.36
N ASN A 228 -1.48 -13.27 -5.30
CA ASN A 228 -1.25 -14.40 -4.38
C ASN A 228 -1.15 -15.76 -5.06
N HIS A 229 -1.42 -15.84 -6.36
CA HIS A 229 -1.24 -17.08 -7.11
C HIS A 229 0.19 -17.63 -6.95
N GLY A 230 0.30 -18.93 -6.67
CA GLY A 230 1.59 -19.62 -6.47
C GLY A 230 2.21 -19.47 -5.07
N LYS A 231 1.64 -18.66 -4.18
CA LYS A 231 2.04 -18.64 -2.77
C LYS A 231 1.36 -19.78 -2.00
N ALA A 232 2.08 -20.40 -1.06
CA ALA A 232 1.42 -21.20 -0.03
C ALA A 232 0.60 -20.26 0.89
N SER A 233 -0.50 -20.75 1.47
CA SER A 233 -1.36 -19.95 2.34
C SER A 233 -1.67 -20.69 3.63
N VAL A 234 -1.65 -19.96 4.75
CA VAL A 234 -2.04 -20.46 6.07
C VAL A 234 -2.88 -19.42 6.80
N ALA A 235 -3.97 -19.86 7.41
CA ALA A 235 -4.80 -19.03 8.27
C ALA A 235 -4.61 -19.46 9.73
N LEU A 236 -4.30 -18.49 10.60
CA LEU A 236 -4.01 -18.73 12.02
C LEU A 236 -5.00 -17.98 12.91
N ASP A 237 -5.43 -18.64 13.99
CA ASP A 237 -6.12 -17.95 15.07
C ASP A 237 -5.09 -17.22 15.96
N LEU A 238 -4.81 -15.98 15.64
CA LEU A 238 -3.86 -15.12 16.37
C LEU A 238 -4.39 -14.70 17.77
N GLY A 239 -5.65 -14.92 18.06
CA GLY A 239 -6.21 -14.77 19.40
C GLY A 239 -5.76 -15.89 20.35
N SER A 240 -5.47 -17.08 19.85
CA SER A 240 -5.04 -18.23 20.63
C SER A 240 -3.52 -18.26 20.87
N GLY A 241 -3.12 -18.86 22.00
CA GLY A 241 -1.70 -19.10 22.30
C GLY A 241 -1.01 -19.99 21.26
N ARG A 242 -1.73 -21.02 20.76
CA ARG A 242 -1.25 -21.94 19.71
C ARG A 242 -1.02 -21.23 18.39
N GLY A 243 -1.95 -20.36 17.97
CA GLY A 243 -1.82 -19.60 16.72
C GLY A 243 -0.63 -18.65 16.76
N ARG A 244 -0.43 -17.95 17.89
CA ARG A 244 0.74 -17.09 18.09
C ARG A 244 2.07 -17.86 18.12
N ALA A 245 2.10 -19.03 18.77
CA ALA A 245 3.28 -19.90 18.76
C ALA A 245 3.63 -20.32 17.33
N ARG A 246 2.62 -20.74 16.54
CA ARG A 246 2.84 -21.13 15.14
C ARG A 246 3.33 -19.96 14.27
N LEU A 247 2.83 -18.76 14.50
CA LEU A 247 3.32 -17.57 13.80
C LEU A 247 4.81 -17.31 14.12
N ARG A 248 5.22 -17.40 15.40
CA ARG A 248 6.63 -17.23 15.78
C ARG A 248 7.53 -18.28 15.13
N GLU A 249 7.11 -19.54 15.08
CA GLU A 249 7.86 -20.60 14.38
C GLU A 249 8.08 -20.26 12.89
N LEU A 250 7.03 -19.78 12.22
CA LEU A 250 7.12 -19.37 10.80
C LEU A 250 8.07 -18.20 10.63
N VAL A 251 7.99 -17.19 11.49
CA VAL A 251 8.87 -16.01 11.44
C VAL A 251 10.32 -16.40 11.72
N ALA A 252 10.55 -17.25 12.73
CA ALA A 252 11.91 -17.73 13.05
C ALA A 252 12.54 -18.58 11.94
N ALA A 253 11.73 -19.26 11.13
CA ALA A 253 12.22 -20.04 10.00
C ALA A 253 12.41 -19.21 8.72
N ALA A 254 11.94 -17.97 8.69
CA ALA A 254 11.95 -17.13 7.50
C ALA A 254 13.32 -16.49 7.26
N ASP A 255 13.62 -16.27 5.98
CA ASP A 255 14.73 -15.43 5.55
C ASP A 255 14.29 -13.97 5.38
N ILE A 256 13.01 -13.79 5.01
CA ILE A 256 12.39 -12.48 4.79
C ILE A 256 10.99 -12.51 5.39
N VAL A 257 10.67 -11.49 6.16
CA VAL A 257 9.30 -11.24 6.64
C VAL A 257 8.82 -9.91 6.06
N VAL A 258 7.68 -9.93 5.39
CA VAL A 258 7.05 -8.72 4.86
C VAL A 258 5.75 -8.48 5.63
N GLU A 259 5.66 -7.31 6.26
CA GLU A 259 4.48 -6.94 7.03
C GLU A 259 3.97 -5.54 6.65
N SER A 260 2.68 -5.31 6.82
CA SER A 260 2.03 -4.02 6.57
C SER A 260 1.06 -3.62 7.70
N ALA A 261 1.26 -4.18 8.88
CA ALA A 261 0.44 -3.90 10.05
C ALA A 261 0.78 -2.53 10.67
N ARG A 262 -0.05 -2.07 11.59
CA ARG A 262 0.28 -0.89 12.39
C ARG A 262 1.48 -1.21 13.30
N PRO A 263 2.37 -0.22 13.60
CA PRO A 263 3.64 -0.46 14.30
C PRO A 263 3.59 -1.28 15.60
N ARG A 264 2.46 -1.30 16.29
CA ARG A 264 2.30 -2.07 17.54
C ARG A 264 1.66 -3.44 17.35
N ALA A 265 1.19 -3.79 16.16
CA ALA A 265 0.37 -4.98 15.97
C ALA A 265 1.19 -6.28 16.14
N LEU A 266 2.39 -6.35 15.58
CA LEU A 266 3.27 -7.51 15.75
C LEU A 266 3.82 -7.61 17.19
N ALA A 267 4.19 -6.49 17.80
CA ALA A 267 4.64 -6.46 19.19
C ALA A 267 3.55 -7.00 20.15
N GLN A 268 2.27 -6.68 19.92
CA GLN A 268 1.14 -7.22 20.68
C GLN A 268 0.99 -8.75 20.52
N LEU A 269 1.48 -9.31 19.42
CA LEU A 269 1.52 -10.75 19.17
C LEU A 269 2.79 -11.42 19.73
N GLY A 270 3.67 -10.65 20.39
CA GLY A 270 4.96 -11.12 20.89
C GLY A 270 5.97 -11.38 19.78
N ILE A 271 5.86 -10.63 18.68
CA ILE A 271 6.82 -10.64 17.59
C ILE A 271 7.41 -9.23 17.52
N ASP A 272 8.64 -9.12 17.97
CA ASP A 272 9.41 -7.89 17.94
C ASP A 272 10.65 -8.12 17.08
N ALA A 273 10.74 -7.40 15.97
CA ALA A 273 11.88 -7.50 15.06
C ALA A 273 13.20 -7.00 15.68
N GLU A 274 13.12 -6.19 16.74
CA GLU A 274 14.30 -5.70 17.47
C GLU A 274 14.74 -6.68 18.58
N ALA A 275 13.88 -7.62 18.98
CA ALA A 275 14.13 -8.58 20.06
C ALA A 275 14.51 -9.98 19.56
N GLN A 276 14.54 -10.22 18.25
CA GLN A 276 14.94 -11.50 17.62
C GLN A 276 16.29 -11.34 16.92
#